data_f28acd4ca57b3d3c60a1bb255028c33f
#
_entry.id   f28acd4ca57b3d3c60a1bb255028c33f
#
_cell.length_a   1.000
_cell.length_b   1.000
_cell.length_c   1.000
_cell.angle_alpha   90.00
_cell.angle_beta   90.00
_cell.angle_gamma   90.00
#
_symmetry.space_group_name_H-M   'P 1'
#
loop_
_entity.id
_entity.type
_entity.pdbx_description
1 polymer ?
#
loop_
_entity_poly.entity_id
_entity_poly.type
_entity_poly.pdbx_seq_one_letter_code
_entity_poly.pdbx_strand_id
1 'polypeptide(L)'
;KYILETHFHADFVSGHLDLAAKTGAKIVYGPTANTQFDCHIAEDGEVLKVGDVTIHVMHTPGHTMESTTYLLKDESGKDYAIFSGDTLFLGDVGRPDLAQKAASITQEDLAGILFDSLRNKIMVLADDVIVYPGHGAGSSCGKNMSKETVGTIGEQKATNYALRANMTKEEFIKEVTDGLLPPPAYFPENVRMNKTGYESLDKVMERGLRPLSVEAFDAAANETDALILDTRHQDTFIHGFIPQSIFIGIKGSFAMWVGALIPDIKQEILVVADPGMEEEVLTRLSRVGYDNCIGFLDGGFDAWKSSGKKIDTLPQVTAKELKDISDATVVDVRKSGEFLSEHIIDAIHVELDSINDHMASVPQEETFYIHCAGGYRSVIAASILKARGYHNMVDVAGGFKAIKEAGLNVSDYVCPTTL
;
A
#
# COMPACT_ATOMS: atom_id res chain seq x y z
N LYS A 1 -12.53 0.62 -26.34
CA LYS A 1 -12.03 -0.28 -27.37
C LYS A 1 -11.01 -1.26 -26.78
N TYR A 2 -10.07 -0.75 -26.00
CA TYR A 2 -9.05 -1.55 -25.31
C TYR A 2 -8.99 -1.17 -23.83
N ILE A 3 -8.59 -2.12 -23.00
CA ILE A 3 -8.15 -1.96 -21.62
C ILE A 3 -6.70 -2.42 -21.64
N LEU A 4 -5.78 -1.50 -21.36
CA LEU A 4 -4.35 -1.75 -21.45
C LEU A 4 -3.78 -1.94 -20.05
N GLU A 5 -3.18 -3.09 -19.80
CA GLU A 5 -2.48 -3.40 -18.57
C GLU A 5 -0.98 -3.42 -18.84
N THR A 6 -0.21 -2.70 -18.04
CA THR A 6 1.24 -2.63 -18.21
C THR A 6 1.94 -3.87 -17.65
N HIS A 7 1.41 -4.44 -16.58
CA HIS A 7 1.92 -5.64 -15.91
C HIS A 7 0.87 -6.16 -14.91
N PHE A 8 1.14 -7.28 -14.25
CA PHE A 8 0.32 -7.74 -13.12
C PHE A 8 0.70 -6.94 -11.87
N HIS A 9 -0.11 -5.95 -11.53
CA HIS A 9 0.09 -5.11 -10.35
C HIS A 9 0.13 -5.92 -9.07
N ALA A 10 1.08 -5.60 -8.18
CA ALA A 10 1.21 -6.25 -6.88
C ALA A 10 0.50 -5.46 -5.77
N ASP A 11 0.43 -4.16 -5.88
CA ASP A 11 -0.06 -3.25 -4.85
C ASP A 11 -1.58 -3.02 -4.87
N PHE A 12 -2.27 -3.42 -5.96
CA PHE A 12 -3.73 -3.37 -6.06
C PHE A 12 -4.30 -4.42 -7.02
N VAL A 13 -5.60 -4.71 -6.86
CA VAL A 13 -6.38 -5.51 -7.82
C VAL A 13 -6.90 -4.57 -8.91
N SER A 14 -6.46 -4.79 -10.14
CA SER A 14 -6.81 -3.99 -11.31
C SER A 14 -8.23 -4.27 -11.78
N GLY A 15 -8.97 -3.22 -12.19
CA GLY A 15 -10.39 -3.33 -12.58
C GLY A 15 -10.65 -3.84 -14.00
N HIS A 16 -9.68 -4.48 -14.65
CA HIS A 16 -9.73 -4.85 -16.07
C HIS A 16 -10.88 -5.80 -16.41
N LEU A 17 -11.22 -6.77 -15.54
CA LEU A 17 -12.32 -7.70 -15.79
C LEU A 17 -13.68 -7.02 -15.71
N ASP A 18 -13.89 -6.17 -14.69
CA ASP A 18 -15.14 -5.40 -14.56
C ASP A 18 -15.31 -4.40 -15.69
N LEU A 19 -14.25 -3.73 -16.10
CA LEU A 19 -14.26 -2.82 -17.24
C LEU A 19 -14.59 -3.56 -18.55
N ALA A 20 -13.97 -4.72 -18.76
CA ALA A 20 -14.25 -5.56 -19.95
C ALA A 20 -15.69 -6.04 -19.97
N ALA A 21 -16.22 -6.53 -18.84
CA ALA A 21 -17.60 -6.99 -18.72
C ALA A 21 -18.60 -5.85 -18.98
N LYS A 22 -18.34 -4.65 -18.46
CA LYS A 22 -19.25 -3.48 -18.60
C LYS A 22 -19.18 -2.80 -19.97
N THR A 23 -18.04 -2.87 -20.65
CA THR A 23 -17.82 -2.10 -21.90
C THR A 23 -17.68 -2.94 -23.16
N GLY A 24 -17.41 -4.23 -23.03
CA GLY A 24 -17.02 -5.11 -24.14
C GLY A 24 -15.63 -4.78 -24.71
N ALA A 25 -14.83 -3.95 -24.02
CA ALA A 25 -13.48 -3.61 -24.45
C ALA A 25 -12.53 -4.80 -24.24
N LYS A 26 -11.60 -4.96 -25.19
CA LYS A 26 -10.63 -6.05 -25.17
C LYS A 26 -9.51 -5.75 -24.18
N ILE A 27 -9.25 -6.66 -23.25
CA ILE A 27 -8.09 -6.58 -22.37
C ILE A 27 -6.83 -6.89 -23.16
N VAL A 28 -5.80 -6.10 -22.98
CA VAL A 28 -4.50 -6.25 -23.65
C VAL A 28 -3.41 -6.23 -22.60
N TYR A 29 -2.59 -7.27 -22.60
CA TYR A 29 -1.33 -7.36 -21.89
C TYR A 29 -0.17 -7.41 -22.91
N GLY A 30 1.04 -7.09 -22.47
CA GLY A 30 2.23 -7.23 -23.28
C GLY A 30 2.75 -8.66 -23.37
N PRO A 31 3.91 -8.84 -24.05
CA PRO A 31 4.53 -10.14 -24.24
C PRO A 31 4.79 -10.86 -22.92
N THR A 32 4.80 -12.19 -22.96
CA THR A 32 5.05 -13.11 -21.83
C THR A 32 3.97 -13.13 -20.74
N ALA A 33 2.97 -12.24 -20.76
CA ALA A 33 1.86 -12.34 -19.82
C ALA A 33 1.12 -13.68 -19.99
N ASN A 34 0.75 -14.28 -18.85
CA ASN A 34 0.05 -15.56 -18.83
C ASN A 34 -1.15 -15.46 -17.88
N THR A 35 -2.33 -15.17 -18.45
CA THR A 35 -3.60 -15.00 -17.73
C THR A 35 -4.43 -16.28 -17.73
N GLN A 36 -5.36 -16.42 -16.78
CA GLN A 36 -6.36 -17.48 -16.75
C GLN A 36 -7.73 -17.00 -17.26
N PHE A 37 -7.80 -15.80 -17.82
CA PHE A 37 -8.98 -15.23 -18.48
C PHE A 37 -8.62 -14.82 -19.91
N ASP A 38 -9.64 -14.62 -20.73
CA ASP A 38 -9.45 -14.23 -22.13
C ASP A 38 -8.93 -12.81 -22.25
N CYS A 39 -7.79 -12.64 -22.90
CA CYS A 39 -7.19 -11.35 -23.21
C CYS A 39 -6.32 -11.43 -24.47
N HIS A 40 -5.95 -10.31 -25.00
CA HIS A 40 -4.98 -10.22 -26.09
C HIS A 40 -3.57 -10.08 -25.51
N ILE A 41 -2.71 -11.04 -25.77
CA ILE A 41 -1.28 -10.93 -25.51
C ILE A 41 -0.63 -10.29 -26.73
N ALA A 42 -0.28 -9.02 -26.60
CA ALA A 42 0.30 -8.26 -27.69
C ALA A 42 1.78 -8.60 -27.87
N GLU A 43 2.25 -8.57 -29.12
CA GLU A 43 3.68 -8.73 -29.43
C GLU A 43 4.46 -7.42 -29.21
N ASP A 44 5.78 -7.54 -29.01
CA ASP A 44 6.66 -6.36 -28.97
C ASP A 44 6.65 -5.65 -30.34
N GLY A 45 6.37 -4.35 -30.35
CA GLY A 45 6.20 -3.56 -31.56
C GLY A 45 4.79 -3.63 -32.19
N GLU A 46 3.85 -4.37 -31.63
CA GLU A 46 2.47 -4.38 -32.10
C GLU A 46 1.84 -2.98 -32.03
N VAL A 47 1.02 -2.67 -33.03
CA VAL A 47 0.36 -1.36 -33.16
C VAL A 47 -1.15 -1.48 -32.96
N LEU A 48 -1.65 -0.86 -31.90
CA LEU A 48 -3.06 -0.77 -31.58
C LEU A 48 -3.65 0.55 -32.08
N LYS A 49 -4.63 0.50 -32.98
CA LYS A 49 -5.23 1.70 -33.57
C LYS A 49 -6.44 2.19 -32.75
N VAL A 50 -6.45 3.48 -32.40
CA VAL A 50 -7.54 4.14 -31.67
C VAL A 50 -7.91 5.45 -32.39
N GLY A 51 -8.94 5.41 -33.24
CA GLY A 51 -9.25 6.53 -34.11
C GLY A 51 -8.09 6.83 -35.05
N ASP A 52 -7.60 8.05 -35.02
CA ASP A 52 -6.50 8.56 -35.84
C ASP A 52 -5.14 8.44 -35.16
N VAL A 53 -5.10 8.08 -33.87
CA VAL A 53 -3.87 7.85 -33.13
C VAL A 53 -3.52 6.37 -33.03
N THR A 54 -2.26 6.06 -32.72
CA THR A 54 -1.79 4.69 -32.53
C THR A 54 -1.06 4.54 -31.19
N ILE A 55 -1.21 3.35 -30.61
CA ILE A 55 -0.50 2.93 -29.40
C ILE A 55 0.44 1.79 -29.79
N HIS A 56 1.73 2.00 -29.58
CA HIS A 56 2.78 1.02 -29.88
C HIS A 56 3.14 0.27 -28.61
N VAL A 57 3.11 -1.04 -28.67
CA VAL A 57 3.49 -1.93 -27.56
C VAL A 57 5.00 -2.03 -27.49
N MET A 58 5.57 -1.69 -26.35
CA MET A 58 7.01 -1.79 -26.09
C MET A 58 7.22 -2.75 -24.92
N HIS A 59 7.74 -3.94 -25.18
CA HIS A 59 8.10 -4.87 -24.12
C HIS A 59 9.28 -4.34 -23.32
N THR A 60 9.08 -3.99 -22.06
CA THR A 60 10.07 -3.37 -21.17
C THR A 60 10.21 -4.15 -19.87
N PRO A 61 10.66 -5.43 -19.93
CA PRO A 61 10.79 -6.30 -18.76
C PRO A 61 11.83 -5.79 -17.76
N GLY A 62 11.73 -6.26 -16.51
CA GLY A 62 12.69 -6.01 -15.45
C GLY A 62 12.06 -5.71 -14.11
N HIS A 63 11.03 -4.86 -14.04
CA HIS A 63 10.17 -4.79 -12.86
C HIS A 63 9.37 -6.10 -12.73
N THR A 64 8.68 -6.50 -13.79
CA THR A 64 8.18 -7.86 -14.02
C THR A 64 8.60 -8.33 -15.41
N MET A 65 8.43 -9.63 -15.69
CA MET A 65 8.84 -10.16 -16.99
C MET A 65 7.90 -9.75 -18.14
N GLU A 66 6.62 -9.53 -17.83
CA GLU A 66 5.60 -9.08 -18.77
C GLU A 66 5.48 -7.54 -18.84
N SER A 67 6.28 -6.80 -18.09
CA SER A 67 6.23 -5.34 -18.05
C SER A 67 6.29 -4.73 -19.45
N THR A 68 5.37 -3.82 -19.70
CA THR A 68 5.12 -3.20 -21.00
C THR A 68 4.91 -1.70 -20.86
N THR A 69 5.58 -0.95 -21.69
CA THR A 69 5.34 0.48 -21.88
C THR A 69 4.50 0.68 -23.15
N TYR A 70 3.48 1.50 -23.08
CA TYR A 70 2.64 1.84 -24.23
C TYR A 70 3.03 3.24 -24.75
N LEU A 71 3.53 3.30 -25.99
CA LEU A 71 3.88 4.55 -26.66
C LEU A 71 2.71 5.05 -27.49
N LEU A 72 2.13 6.17 -27.12
CA LEU A 72 1.12 6.88 -27.89
C LEU A 72 1.79 7.73 -28.96
N LYS A 73 1.38 7.53 -30.21
CA LYS A 73 1.73 8.42 -31.32
C LYS A 73 0.50 9.20 -31.75
N ASP A 74 0.71 10.47 -32.05
CA ASP A 74 -0.32 11.37 -32.54
C ASP A 74 -0.78 11.03 -33.99
N GLU A 75 -1.71 11.82 -34.51
CA GLU A 75 -2.27 11.66 -35.87
C GLU A 75 -1.20 11.77 -36.98
N SER A 76 -0.10 12.48 -36.72
CA SER A 76 1.02 12.63 -37.65
C SER A 76 2.01 11.45 -37.57
N GLY A 77 1.85 10.57 -36.60
CA GLY A 77 2.77 9.46 -36.30
C GLY A 77 3.97 9.88 -35.44
N LYS A 78 3.98 11.11 -34.87
CA LYS A 78 5.00 11.56 -33.94
C LYS A 78 4.79 10.91 -32.56
N ASP A 79 5.88 10.55 -31.90
CA ASP A 79 5.88 10.11 -30.51
C ASP A 79 5.38 11.25 -29.63
N TYR A 80 4.30 10.98 -28.85
CA TYR A 80 3.65 11.99 -28.03
C TYR A 80 3.82 11.72 -26.54
N ALA A 81 3.50 10.51 -26.08
CA ALA A 81 3.55 10.15 -24.67
C ALA A 81 3.81 8.66 -24.49
N ILE A 82 4.36 8.29 -23.32
CA ILE A 82 4.43 6.91 -22.87
C ILE A 82 3.62 6.71 -21.60
N PHE A 83 2.94 5.55 -21.50
CA PHE A 83 2.41 4.99 -20.27
C PHE A 83 3.40 3.92 -19.82
N SER A 84 4.32 4.31 -18.95
CA SER A 84 5.51 3.51 -18.63
C SER A 84 5.27 2.40 -17.61
N GLY A 85 4.06 2.38 -16.98
CA GLY A 85 3.84 1.48 -15.85
C GLY A 85 4.91 1.67 -14.80
N ASP A 86 5.45 0.55 -14.34
CA ASP A 86 6.52 0.51 -13.33
C ASP A 86 7.92 0.32 -13.95
N THR A 87 8.05 0.46 -15.28
CA THR A 87 9.36 0.48 -15.92
C THR A 87 10.11 1.77 -15.61
N LEU A 88 9.43 2.91 -15.66
CA LEU A 88 9.99 4.24 -15.37
C LEU A 88 9.00 5.05 -14.55
N PHE A 89 9.45 5.54 -13.40
CA PHE A 89 8.78 6.57 -12.59
C PHE A 89 9.45 7.93 -12.79
N LEU A 90 8.83 8.98 -12.26
CA LEU A 90 9.48 10.29 -12.21
C LEU A 90 10.47 10.32 -11.04
N GLY A 91 11.75 10.46 -11.38
CA GLY A 91 12.87 10.43 -10.44
C GLY A 91 13.33 9.05 -9.98
N ASP A 92 12.66 7.96 -10.43
CA ASP A 92 12.96 6.59 -10.01
C ASP A 92 12.61 5.57 -11.10
N VAL A 93 12.80 4.29 -10.80
CA VAL A 93 12.39 3.12 -11.60
C VAL A 93 11.72 2.08 -10.71
N GLY A 94 10.95 1.18 -11.30
CA GLY A 94 10.31 0.09 -10.57
C GLY A 94 11.34 -0.86 -9.94
N ARG A 95 11.02 -1.32 -8.72
CA ARG A 95 11.87 -2.28 -8.00
C ARG A 95 11.93 -3.62 -8.73
N PRO A 96 13.12 -4.25 -8.84
CA PRO A 96 13.30 -5.45 -9.65
C PRO A 96 13.12 -6.76 -8.88
N ASP A 97 12.68 -6.74 -7.63
CA ASP A 97 12.66 -7.93 -6.77
C ASP A 97 11.30 -8.64 -6.68
N LEU A 98 10.21 -8.06 -7.21
CA LEU A 98 8.87 -8.61 -7.05
C LEU A 98 8.63 -9.89 -7.86
N ALA A 99 9.27 -10.04 -9.01
CA ALA A 99 9.06 -11.17 -9.92
C ALA A 99 10.03 -12.35 -9.72
N GLN A 100 10.96 -12.30 -8.77
CA GLN A 100 12.02 -13.30 -8.58
C GLN A 100 11.50 -14.74 -8.51
N LYS A 101 10.52 -15.00 -7.64
CA LYS A 101 9.95 -16.34 -7.45
C LYS A 101 9.20 -16.83 -8.69
N ALA A 102 8.46 -15.95 -9.33
CA ALA A 102 7.65 -16.29 -10.51
C ALA A 102 8.51 -16.58 -11.74
N ALA A 103 9.61 -15.84 -11.90
CA ALA A 103 10.52 -15.97 -13.04
C ALA A 103 11.69 -16.95 -12.79
N SER A 104 11.90 -17.39 -11.55
CA SER A 104 13.05 -18.23 -11.13
C SER A 104 14.40 -17.60 -11.47
N ILE A 105 14.50 -16.27 -11.32
CA ILE A 105 15.72 -15.46 -11.56
C ILE A 105 15.97 -14.55 -10.36
N THR A 106 17.19 -14.01 -10.26
CA THR A 106 17.57 -13.12 -9.14
C THR A 106 17.08 -11.70 -9.34
N GLN A 107 17.06 -10.90 -8.28
CA GLN A 107 16.77 -9.46 -8.40
C GLN A 107 17.83 -8.73 -9.23
N GLU A 108 19.08 -9.18 -9.20
CA GLU A 108 20.19 -8.65 -9.98
C GLU A 108 19.97 -8.91 -11.47
N ASP A 109 19.48 -10.10 -11.83
CA ASP A 109 19.12 -10.43 -13.22
C ASP A 109 17.98 -9.53 -13.71
N LEU A 110 16.93 -9.38 -12.89
CA LEU A 110 15.79 -8.49 -13.22
C LEU A 110 16.24 -7.03 -13.34
N ALA A 111 17.09 -6.55 -12.44
CA ALA A 111 17.67 -5.21 -12.53
C ALA A 111 18.48 -5.03 -13.83
N GLY A 112 19.26 -6.05 -14.21
CA GLY A 112 20.01 -6.03 -15.46
C GLY A 112 19.12 -6.00 -16.71
N ILE A 113 17.99 -6.70 -16.69
CA ILE A 113 16.97 -6.68 -17.75
C ILE A 113 16.28 -5.30 -17.79
N LEU A 114 15.96 -4.72 -16.63
CA LEU A 114 15.39 -3.38 -16.54
C LEU A 114 16.33 -2.31 -17.12
N PHE A 115 17.63 -2.41 -16.82
CA PHE A 115 18.64 -1.54 -17.43
C PHE A 115 18.58 -1.59 -18.95
N ASP A 116 18.55 -2.80 -19.54
CA ASP A 116 18.49 -2.96 -21.00
C ASP A 116 17.19 -2.37 -21.58
N SER A 117 16.06 -2.56 -20.91
CA SER A 117 14.77 -1.96 -21.28
C SER A 117 14.83 -0.43 -21.29
N LEU A 118 15.37 0.16 -20.23
CA LEU A 118 15.51 1.61 -20.10
C LEU A 118 16.46 2.18 -21.17
N ARG A 119 17.63 1.58 -21.36
CA ARG A 119 18.66 2.08 -22.30
C ARG A 119 18.24 1.94 -23.75
N ASN A 120 17.67 0.79 -24.12
CA ASN A 120 17.44 0.46 -25.53
C ASN A 120 16.06 0.88 -26.03
N LYS A 121 15.07 1.09 -25.14
CA LYS A 121 13.69 1.39 -25.54
C LYS A 121 13.20 2.74 -25.02
N ILE A 122 13.50 3.10 -23.80
CA ILE A 122 12.97 4.33 -23.18
C ILE A 122 13.85 5.54 -23.46
N MET A 123 15.15 5.43 -23.20
CA MET A 123 16.07 6.56 -23.35
C MET A 123 16.35 6.95 -24.80
N VAL A 124 15.98 6.12 -25.76
CA VAL A 124 16.09 6.45 -27.21
C VAL A 124 14.96 7.32 -27.71
N LEU A 125 13.89 7.48 -26.94
CA LEU A 125 12.77 8.37 -27.25
C LEU A 125 13.22 9.84 -27.19
N ALA A 126 12.51 10.68 -27.94
CA ALA A 126 12.77 12.13 -27.96
C ALA A 126 12.50 12.76 -26.59
N ASP A 127 13.22 13.83 -26.28
CA ASP A 127 13.17 14.47 -24.95
C ASP A 127 11.84 15.13 -24.63
N ASP A 128 11.03 15.48 -25.63
CA ASP A 128 9.72 16.08 -25.51
C ASP A 128 8.58 15.05 -25.30
N VAL A 129 8.85 13.75 -25.33
CA VAL A 129 7.86 12.72 -25.06
C VAL A 129 7.45 12.75 -23.60
N ILE A 130 6.14 12.82 -23.38
CA ILE A 130 5.53 12.90 -22.03
C ILE A 130 5.59 11.52 -21.35
N VAL A 131 5.86 11.49 -20.05
CA VAL A 131 5.88 10.27 -19.22
C VAL A 131 4.70 10.27 -18.28
N TYR A 132 3.83 9.26 -18.41
CA TYR A 132 2.76 8.92 -17.47
C TYR A 132 3.14 7.61 -16.77
N PRO A 133 3.67 7.67 -15.53
CA PRO A 133 4.09 6.48 -14.77
C PRO A 133 2.91 5.74 -14.15
N GLY A 134 3.13 4.49 -13.74
CA GLY A 134 2.14 3.69 -13.01
C GLY A 134 1.84 4.24 -11.62
N HIS A 135 2.83 4.82 -10.96
CA HIS A 135 2.72 5.34 -9.60
C HIS A 135 3.38 6.71 -9.44
N GLY A 136 2.98 7.40 -8.36
CA GLY A 136 3.64 8.59 -7.83
C GLY A 136 4.24 8.35 -6.45
N ALA A 137 4.67 9.44 -5.80
CA ALA A 137 5.32 9.40 -4.49
C ALA A 137 4.52 8.64 -3.43
N GLY A 138 5.21 7.76 -2.69
CA GLY A 138 4.65 6.99 -1.58
C GLY A 138 4.22 5.56 -1.94
N SER A 139 4.31 5.13 -3.20
CA SER A 139 4.12 3.72 -3.54
C SER A 139 5.30 2.86 -3.07
N SER A 140 5.01 1.61 -2.68
CA SER A 140 6.03 0.62 -2.33
C SER A 140 6.73 -0.02 -3.54
N CYS A 141 6.35 0.38 -4.76
CA CYS A 141 6.93 -0.12 -6.01
C CYS A 141 8.23 0.61 -6.43
N GLY A 142 8.61 1.69 -5.75
CA GLY A 142 9.87 2.43 -5.96
C GLY A 142 10.45 2.96 -4.65
N LYS A 143 11.65 3.57 -4.70
CA LYS A 143 12.37 4.09 -3.53
C LYS A 143 12.23 5.61 -3.35
N ASN A 144 12.46 6.36 -4.43
CA ASN A 144 12.65 7.81 -4.41
C ASN A 144 11.81 8.54 -5.46
N MET A 145 10.57 8.09 -5.68
CA MET A 145 9.67 8.74 -6.62
C MET A 145 9.42 10.21 -6.28
N SER A 146 9.46 11.06 -7.28
CA SER A 146 9.16 12.48 -7.13
C SER A 146 7.66 12.73 -6.86
N LYS A 147 7.32 13.95 -6.46
CA LYS A 147 5.92 14.34 -6.16
C LYS A 147 5.12 14.67 -7.42
N GLU A 148 5.78 14.90 -8.53
CA GLU A 148 5.17 15.18 -9.82
C GLU A 148 4.44 13.93 -10.31
N THR A 149 3.38 14.13 -11.08
CA THR A 149 2.58 13.04 -11.68
C THR A 149 2.76 12.94 -13.19
N VAL A 150 3.41 13.92 -13.81
CA VAL A 150 3.70 14.01 -15.23
C VAL A 150 5.06 14.66 -15.41
N GLY A 151 5.87 14.15 -16.32
CA GLY A 151 7.17 14.72 -16.71
C GLY A 151 7.49 14.40 -18.17
N THR A 152 8.72 14.62 -18.59
CA THR A 152 9.21 14.28 -19.93
C THR A 152 10.42 13.39 -19.89
N ILE A 153 10.70 12.69 -21.01
CA ILE A 153 11.91 11.85 -21.16
C ILE A 153 13.17 12.66 -20.94
N GLY A 154 13.23 13.91 -21.44
CA GLY A 154 14.38 14.79 -21.27
C GLY A 154 14.63 15.16 -19.80
N GLU A 155 13.57 15.49 -19.06
CA GLU A 155 13.66 15.74 -17.62
C GLU A 155 14.17 14.50 -16.88
N GLN A 156 13.64 13.31 -17.20
CA GLN A 156 14.08 12.08 -16.57
C GLN A 156 15.54 11.74 -16.90
N LYS A 157 16.00 11.93 -18.14
CA LYS A 157 17.43 11.80 -18.49
C LYS A 157 18.32 12.74 -17.67
N ALA A 158 17.82 13.95 -17.33
CA ALA A 158 18.59 14.96 -16.60
C ALA A 158 18.59 14.75 -15.08
N THR A 159 17.51 14.26 -14.50
CA THR A 159 17.28 14.29 -13.05
C THR A 159 17.14 12.91 -12.38
N ASN A 160 16.72 11.89 -13.13
CA ASN A 160 16.51 10.55 -12.59
C ASN A 160 17.85 9.85 -12.37
N TYR A 161 18.12 9.44 -11.13
CA TYR A 161 19.39 8.81 -10.77
C TYR A 161 19.68 7.54 -11.57
N ALA A 162 18.64 6.77 -11.92
CA ALA A 162 18.75 5.50 -12.64
C ALA A 162 19.01 5.69 -14.15
N LEU A 163 18.76 6.89 -14.70
CA LEU A 163 18.94 7.20 -16.11
C LEU A 163 20.24 7.95 -16.45
N ARG A 164 21.15 8.13 -15.50
CA ARG A 164 22.45 8.79 -15.74
C ARG A 164 23.17 8.15 -16.93
N ALA A 165 23.57 8.97 -17.90
CA ALA A 165 24.15 8.49 -19.15
C ALA A 165 25.47 7.72 -18.99
N ASN A 166 26.25 8.04 -17.95
CA ASN A 166 27.54 7.42 -17.62
C ASN A 166 27.45 6.22 -16.69
N MET A 167 26.24 5.85 -16.23
CA MET A 167 26.04 4.72 -15.32
C MET A 167 26.22 3.40 -16.07
N THR A 168 27.10 2.55 -15.55
CA THR A 168 27.26 1.17 -16.06
C THR A 168 26.10 0.28 -15.61
N LYS A 169 25.97 -0.89 -16.24
CA LYS A 169 24.94 -1.86 -15.87
C LYS A 169 25.15 -2.38 -14.44
N GLU A 170 26.39 -2.60 -14.06
CA GLU A 170 26.78 -3.07 -12.72
C GLU A 170 26.46 -2.02 -11.65
N GLU A 171 26.73 -0.75 -11.92
CA GLU A 171 26.38 0.36 -11.02
C GLU A 171 24.86 0.49 -10.88
N PHE A 172 24.13 0.39 -11.98
CA PHE A 172 22.66 0.40 -11.96
C PHE A 172 22.09 -0.72 -11.10
N ILE A 173 22.54 -1.97 -11.34
CA ILE A 173 22.09 -3.14 -10.56
C ILE A 173 22.31 -2.86 -9.07
N LYS A 174 23.51 -2.44 -8.70
CA LYS A 174 23.82 -2.14 -7.29
C LYS A 174 22.89 -1.06 -6.71
N GLU A 175 22.72 0.06 -7.41
CA GLU A 175 21.93 1.18 -6.90
C GLU A 175 20.43 0.87 -6.79
N VAL A 176 19.84 0.12 -7.73
CA VAL A 176 18.40 -0.18 -7.68
C VAL A 176 18.05 -1.31 -6.73
N THR A 177 19.01 -2.21 -6.41
CA THR A 177 18.79 -3.32 -5.47
C THR A 177 19.18 -2.99 -4.05
N ASP A 178 20.00 -1.96 -3.83
CA ASP A 178 20.46 -1.55 -2.50
C ASP A 178 19.32 -0.93 -1.67
N GLY A 179 19.19 -1.34 -0.41
CA GLY A 179 18.24 -0.78 0.54
C GLY A 179 16.76 -1.04 0.23
N LEU A 180 16.43 -2.05 -0.61
CA LEU A 180 15.04 -2.45 -0.83
C LEU A 180 14.44 -3.06 0.45
N LEU A 181 13.37 -2.45 0.94
CA LEU A 181 12.59 -3.03 2.04
C LEU A 181 11.78 -4.24 1.52
N PRO A 182 11.51 -5.24 2.37
CA PRO A 182 10.64 -6.36 2.00
C PRO A 182 9.31 -5.85 1.42
N PRO A 183 8.78 -6.47 0.34
CA PRO A 183 7.48 -6.08 -0.19
C PRO A 183 6.37 -6.40 0.82
N PRO A 184 5.25 -5.64 0.79
CA PRO A 184 4.08 -5.93 1.62
C PRO A 184 3.58 -7.36 1.42
N ALA A 185 3.12 -7.99 2.52
CA ALA A 185 2.73 -9.42 2.54
C ALA A 185 1.60 -9.77 1.55
N TYR A 186 0.72 -8.83 1.23
CA TYR A 186 -0.42 -9.04 0.33
C TYR A 186 -0.05 -8.98 -1.18
N PHE A 187 1.12 -8.48 -1.55
CA PHE A 187 1.55 -8.33 -2.95
C PHE A 187 1.42 -9.61 -3.77
N PRO A 188 1.87 -10.78 -3.31
CA PRO A 188 1.75 -12.02 -4.08
C PRO A 188 0.29 -12.41 -4.39
N GLU A 189 -0.63 -12.14 -3.47
CA GLU A 189 -2.06 -12.44 -3.68
C GLU A 189 -2.69 -11.51 -4.71
N ASN A 190 -2.37 -10.22 -4.69
CA ASN A 190 -2.85 -9.28 -5.71
C ASN A 190 -2.33 -9.64 -7.11
N VAL A 191 -1.04 -9.99 -7.24
CA VAL A 191 -0.49 -10.52 -8.52
C VAL A 191 -1.26 -11.76 -8.95
N ARG A 192 -1.54 -12.69 -8.03
CA ARG A 192 -2.32 -13.88 -8.33
C ARG A 192 -3.72 -13.52 -8.84
N MET A 193 -4.44 -12.63 -8.14
CA MET A 193 -5.78 -12.18 -8.54
C MET A 193 -5.76 -11.50 -9.90
N ASN A 194 -4.83 -10.59 -10.15
CA ASN A 194 -4.67 -9.91 -11.43
C ASN A 194 -4.34 -10.87 -12.59
N LYS A 195 -3.73 -12.02 -12.29
CA LYS A 195 -3.36 -13.04 -13.26
C LYS A 195 -4.45 -14.10 -13.47
N THR A 196 -5.14 -14.51 -12.40
CA THR A 196 -6.08 -15.64 -12.44
C THR A 196 -7.54 -15.20 -12.52
N GLY A 197 -7.82 -13.93 -12.26
CA GLY A 197 -9.15 -13.38 -12.12
C GLY A 197 -9.61 -13.25 -10.67
N TYR A 198 -10.67 -12.49 -10.48
CA TYR A 198 -11.28 -12.14 -9.20
C TYR A 198 -12.80 -12.02 -9.37
N GLU A 199 -13.53 -12.00 -8.25
CA GLU A 199 -14.96 -11.75 -8.26
C GLU A 199 -15.26 -10.29 -8.65
N SER A 200 -16.34 -10.06 -9.44
CA SER A 200 -16.67 -8.69 -9.86
C SER A 200 -16.95 -7.77 -8.68
N LEU A 201 -16.50 -6.52 -8.79
CA LEU A 201 -16.73 -5.51 -7.76
C LEU A 201 -18.21 -5.34 -7.43
N ASP A 202 -19.10 -5.44 -8.43
CA ASP A 202 -20.54 -5.32 -8.22
C ASP A 202 -21.07 -6.41 -7.25
N LYS A 203 -20.59 -7.65 -7.36
CA LYS A 203 -20.97 -8.74 -6.44
C LYS A 203 -20.36 -8.56 -5.04
N VAL A 204 -19.12 -8.10 -4.96
CA VAL A 204 -18.47 -7.78 -3.69
C VAL A 204 -19.24 -6.69 -2.96
N MET A 205 -19.63 -5.63 -3.67
CA MET A 205 -20.43 -4.53 -3.13
C MET A 205 -21.83 -4.97 -2.71
N GLU A 206 -22.52 -5.80 -3.53
CA GLU A 206 -23.83 -6.35 -3.18
C GLU A 206 -23.79 -7.17 -1.87
N ARG A 207 -22.74 -7.97 -1.67
CA ARG A 207 -22.56 -8.76 -0.46
C ARG A 207 -22.17 -7.88 0.74
N GLY A 208 -21.23 -6.97 0.55
CA GLY A 208 -20.62 -6.21 1.62
C GLY A 208 -21.42 -4.99 2.07
N LEU A 209 -22.15 -4.31 1.18
CA LEU A 209 -23.03 -3.19 1.50
C LEU A 209 -24.36 -3.62 2.16
N ARG A 210 -24.27 -4.60 3.04
CA ARG A 210 -25.39 -5.11 3.81
C ARG A 210 -25.45 -4.39 5.16
N PRO A 211 -26.45 -3.52 5.41
CA PRO A 211 -26.65 -2.90 6.72
C PRO A 211 -27.10 -3.96 7.72
N LEU A 212 -26.45 -4.00 8.86
CA LEU A 212 -26.76 -4.90 9.99
C LEU A 212 -27.22 -4.07 11.17
N SER A 213 -28.39 -4.42 11.75
CA SER A 213 -28.77 -3.84 13.04
C SER A 213 -27.72 -4.16 14.10
N VAL A 214 -27.72 -3.43 15.22
CA VAL A 214 -26.77 -3.68 16.32
C VAL A 214 -26.80 -5.13 16.79
N GLU A 215 -28.00 -5.75 16.87
CA GLU A 215 -28.17 -7.14 17.28
C GLU A 215 -27.61 -8.11 16.23
N ALA A 216 -27.89 -7.85 14.95
CA ALA A 216 -27.40 -8.69 13.84
C ALA A 216 -25.87 -8.59 13.68
N PHE A 217 -25.31 -7.39 13.86
CA PHE A 217 -23.87 -7.15 13.86
C PHE A 217 -23.17 -7.87 15.02
N ASP A 218 -23.70 -7.75 16.22
CA ASP A 218 -23.18 -8.41 17.42
C ASP A 218 -23.26 -9.95 17.29
N ALA A 219 -24.38 -10.46 16.78
CA ALA A 219 -24.55 -11.89 16.53
C ALA A 219 -23.50 -12.38 15.51
N ALA A 220 -23.34 -11.68 14.38
CA ALA A 220 -22.34 -12.02 13.38
C ALA A 220 -20.92 -12.00 13.95
N ALA A 221 -20.56 -10.98 14.74
CA ALA A 221 -19.26 -10.86 15.39
C ALA A 221 -18.97 -11.99 16.41
N ASN A 222 -20.00 -12.53 17.05
CA ASN A 222 -19.83 -13.60 18.04
C ASN A 222 -19.96 -15.02 17.45
N GLU A 223 -20.64 -15.17 16.32
CA GLU A 223 -20.93 -16.47 15.70
C GLU A 223 -19.96 -16.84 14.56
N THR A 224 -19.20 -15.87 14.08
CA THR A 224 -18.20 -16.05 13.04
C THR A 224 -16.82 -15.61 13.53
N ASP A 225 -15.77 -15.95 12.77
CA ASP A 225 -14.41 -15.45 13.01
C ASP A 225 -14.17 -14.09 12.32
N ALA A 226 -15.24 -13.33 12.06
CA ALA A 226 -15.15 -12.06 11.35
C ALA A 226 -14.41 -11.00 12.18
N LEU A 227 -13.46 -10.35 11.51
CA LEU A 227 -12.74 -9.21 12.07
C LEU A 227 -13.66 -7.98 12.08
N ILE A 228 -13.84 -7.34 13.23
CA ILE A 228 -14.47 -6.01 13.31
C ILE A 228 -13.43 -4.97 12.93
N LEU A 229 -13.60 -4.32 11.78
CA LEU A 229 -12.71 -3.26 11.26
C LEU A 229 -13.37 -1.90 11.47
N ASP A 230 -12.80 -1.10 12.38
CA ASP A 230 -13.24 0.28 12.62
C ASP A 230 -12.41 1.24 11.75
N THR A 231 -13.09 1.97 10.87
CA THR A 231 -12.46 2.82 9.85
C THR A 231 -12.64 4.31 10.09
N ARG A 232 -13.19 4.69 11.26
CA ARG A 232 -13.38 6.08 11.66
C ARG A 232 -12.06 6.82 11.86
N HIS A 233 -12.11 8.08 12.29
CA HIS A 233 -10.89 8.82 12.62
C HIS A 233 -10.29 8.33 13.95
N GLN A 234 -8.95 8.31 14.07
CA GLN A 234 -8.27 7.84 15.30
C GLN A 234 -8.73 8.61 16.56
N ASP A 235 -8.92 9.92 16.46
CA ASP A 235 -9.34 10.74 17.60
C ASP A 235 -10.78 10.41 18.06
N THR A 236 -11.61 9.90 17.17
CA THR A 236 -12.95 9.41 17.52
C THR A 236 -12.88 8.01 18.11
N PHE A 237 -12.04 7.15 17.52
CA PHE A 237 -11.87 5.77 17.96
C PHE A 237 -11.39 5.67 19.40
N ILE A 238 -10.38 6.41 19.82
CA ILE A 238 -9.80 6.34 21.18
C ILE A 238 -10.84 6.63 22.29
N HIS A 239 -11.86 7.42 21.98
CA HIS A 239 -12.91 7.78 22.94
C HIS A 239 -14.04 6.76 23.06
N GLY A 240 -14.08 5.76 22.18
CA GLY A 240 -15.03 4.66 22.23
C GLY A 240 -15.04 3.82 20.97
N PHE A 241 -14.97 2.50 21.16
CA PHE A 241 -15.03 1.53 20.06
C PHE A 241 -15.65 0.20 20.55
N ILE A 242 -16.05 -0.63 19.60
CA ILE A 242 -16.55 -1.98 19.89
C ILE A 242 -15.38 -2.84 20.39
N PRO A 243 -15.50 -3.53 21.53
CA PRO A 243 -14.43 -4.40 22.03
C PRO A 243 -13.95 -5.39 20.97
N GLN A 244 -12.63 -5.61 20.92
CA GLN A 244 -11.94 -6.47 19.95
C GLN A 244 -11.90 -5.94 18.52
N SER A 245 -12.45 -4.74 18.22
CA SER A 245 -12.26 -4.14 16.90
C SER A 245 -10.82 -3.72 16.67
N ILE A 246 -10.35 -3.92 15.41
CA ILE A 246 -9.10 -3.38 14.93
C ILE A 246 -9.39 -2.05 14.23
N PHE A 247 -8.63 -1.03 14.59
CA PHE A 247 -8.71 0.29 13.96
C PHE A 247 -7.77 0.37 12.77
N ILE A 248 -8.29 0.74 11.60
CA ILE A 248 -7.50 1.23 10.45
C ILE A 248 -8.30 2.35 9.80
N GLY A 249 -7.98 3.60 10.15
CA GLY A 249 -8.74 4.77 9.69
C GLY A 249 -8.65 4.99 8.17
N ILE A 250 -9.80 5.23 7.55
CA ILE A 250 -9.90 5.35 6.07
C ILE A 250 -9.13 6.55 5.51
N LYS A 251 -8.90 7.61 6.30
CA LYS A 251 -8.18 8.82 5.87
C LYS A 251 -6.64 8.69 5.90
N GLY A 252 -6.11 7.57 6.40
CA GLY A 252 -4.69 7.26 6.36
C GLY A 252 -4.29 6.45 5.12
N SER A 253 -3.14 5.78 5.19
CA SER A 253 -2.70 4.80 4.17
C SER A 253 -3.50 3.49 4.32
N PHE A 254 -4.82 3.56 4.23
CA PHE A 254 -5.77 2.51 4.60
C PHE A 254 -5.47 1.17 3.92
N ALA A 255 -5.42 1.15 2.59
CA ALA A 255 -5.23 -0.08 1.83
C ALA A 255 -3.88 -0.76 2.15
N MET A 256 -2.81 0.02 2.33
CA MET A 256 -1.51 -0.50 2.74
C MET A 256 -1.57 -1.16 4.12
N TRP A 257 -2.21 -0.49 5.10
CA TRP A 257 -2.30 -1.04 6.46
C TRP A 257 -3.22 -2.25 6.54
N VAL A 258 -4.32 -2.27 5.79
CA VAL A 258 -5.17 -3.46 5.66
C VAL A 258 -4.33 -4.63 5.16
N GLY A 259 -3.62 -4.44 4.05
CA GLY A 259 -2.81 -5.48 3.44
C GLY A 259 -1.60 -5.94 4.27
N ALA A 260 -1.01 -5.05 5.08
CA ALA A 260 0.12 -5.38 5.96
C ALA A 260 -0.31 -6.09 7.25
N LEU A 261 -1.48 -5.76 7.79
CA LEU A 261 -1.87 -6.14 9.16
C LEU A 261 -2.93 -7.24 9.25
N ILE A 262 -3.69 -7.49 8.18
CA ILE A 262 -4.66 -8.58 8.09
C ILE A 262 -4.03 -9.70 7.25
N PRO A 263 -3.52 -10.77 7.88
CA PRO A 263 -2.70 -11.78 7.17
C PRO A 263 -3.47 -12.59 6.13
N ASP A 264 -4.76 -12.84 6.36
CA ASP A 264 -5.58 -13.64 5.45
C ASP A 264 -6.47 -12.73 4.59
N ILE A 265 -6.20 -12.70 3.28
CA ILE A 265 -7.01 -11.94 2.32
C ILE A 265 -8.47 -12.42 2.25
N LYS A 266 -8.74 -13.64 2.74
CA LYS A 266 -10.09 -14.22 2.81
C LYS A 266 -10.79 -13.97 4.15
N GLN A 267 -10.16 -13.22 5.06
CA GLN A 267 -10.76 -12.87 6.34
C GLN A 267 -12.14 -12.26 6.14
N GLU A 268 -13.16 -12.80 6.80
CA GLU A 268 -14.46 -12.14 6.89
C GLU A 268 -14.33 -10.85 7.69
N ILE A 269 -14.92 -9.77 7.18
CA ILE A 269 -14.81 -8.44 7.76
C ILE A 269 -16.20 -7.88 8.03
N LEU A 270 -16.40 -7.38 9.25
CA LEU A 270 -17.53 -6.55 9.68
C LEU A 270 -17.04 -5.11 9.80
N VAL A 271 -17.69 -4.18 9.10
CA VAL A 271 -17.22 -2.79 9.01
C VAL A 271 -17.96 -1.89 10.00
N VAL A 272 -17.20 -1.06 10.72
CA VAL A 272 -17.68 0.11 11.46
C VAL A 272 -17.11 1.36 10.76
N ALA A 273 -17.97 2.16 10.17
CA ALA A 273 -17.61 3.37 9.45
C ALA A 273 -18.40 4.59 9.94
N ASP A 274 -17.95 5.78 9.58
CA ASP A 274 -18.79 6.98 9.67
C ASP A 274 -19.94 6.86 8.65
N PRO A 275 -21.17 7.22 9.00
CA PRO A 275 -22.32 7.09 8.10
C PRO A 275 -22.08 7.73 6.72
N GLY A 276 -22.32 6.95 5.66
CA GLY A 276 -22.11 7.36 4.25
C GLY A 276 -20.70 7.08 3.71
N MET A 277 -19.81 6.47 4.52
CA MET A 277 -18.46 6.08 4.09
C MET A 277 -18.34 4.59 3.75
N GLU A 278 -19.39 3.82 3.93
CA GLU A 278 -19.40 2.36 3.84
C GLU A 278 -18.95 1.89 2.43
N GLU A 279 -19.51 2.51 1.39
CA GLU A 279 -19.16 2.20 0.00
C GLU A 279 -17.68 2.49 -0.31
N GLU A 280 -17.16 3.62 0.20
CA GLU A 280 -15.74 3.96 0.04
C GLU A 280 -14.85 2.95 0.77
N VAL A 281 -15.21 2.52 1.98
CA VAL A 281 -14.46 1.51 2.74
C VAL A 281 -14.39 0.20 1.95
N LEU A 282 -15.52 -0.31 1.49
CA LEU A 282 -15.55 -1.56 0.73
C LEU A 282 -14.76 -1.45 -0.58
N THR A 283 -14.91 -0.34 -1.31
CA THR A 283 -14.14 -0.09 -2.52
C THR A 283 -12.63 -0.13 -2.25
N ARG A 284 -12.18 0.45 -1.13
CA ARG A 284 -10.75 0.45 -0.77
C ARG A 284 -10.27 -0.91 -0.26
N LEU A 285 -11.10 -1.70 0.40
CA LEU A 285 -10.82 -3.09 0.75
C LEU A 285 -10.60 -3.93 -0.52
N SER A 286 -11.54 -3.82 -1.48
CA SER A 286 -11.46 -4.57 -2.74
C SER A 286 -10.25 -4.19 -3.59
N ARG A 287 -9.75 -2.96 -3.50
CA ARG A 287 -8.49 -2.55 -4.18
C ARG A 287 -7.29 -3.39 -3.79
N VAL A 288 -7.29 -3.96 -2.60
CA VAL A 288 -6.22 -4.83 -2.11
C VAL A 288 -6.69 -6.27 -1.89
N GLY A 289 -7.83 -6.63 -2.49
CA GLY A 289 -8.34 -8.00 -2.57
C GLY A 289 -9.08 -8.51 -1.35
N TYR A 290 -9.40 -7.66 -0.37
CA TYR A 290 -10.19 -8.05 0.81
C TYR A 290 -11.69 -7.97 0.51
N ASP A 291 -12.18 -8.95 -0.23
CA ASP A 291 -13.54 -8.98 -0.80
C ASP A 291 -14.58 -9.61 0.12
N ASN A 292 -14.18 -10.16 1.29
CA ASN A 292 -15.10 -10.87 2.18
C ASN A 292 -15.69 -9.97 3.28
N CYS A 293 -16.09 -8.73 2.93
CA CYS A 293 -16.94 -7.97 3.82
C CYS A 293 -18.35 -8.61 3.87
N ILE A 294 -18.82 -8.96 5.08
CA ILE A 294 -20.10 -9.62 5.30
C ILE A 294 -21.22 -8.66 5.76
N GLY A 295 -20.89 -7.40 5.97
CA GLY A 295 -21.83 -6.34 6.30
C GLY A 295 -21.16 -5.20 7.07
N PHE A 296 -21.94 -4.16 7.31
CA PHE A 296 -21.54 -3.00 8.09
C PHE A 296 -22.58 -2.68 9.16
N LEU A 297 -22.15 -2.02 10.23
CA LEU A 297 -23.01 -1.59 11.33
C LEU A 297 -23.89 -0.43 10.87
N ASP A 298 -25.20 -0.64 10.79
CA ASP A 298 -26.18 0.39 10.43
C ASP A 298 -26.23 1.48 11.52
N GLY A 299 -26.13 2.73 11.11
CA GLY A 299 -26.01 3.88 12.03
C GLY A 299 -24.65 4.00 12.70
N GLY A 300 -23.64 3.20 12.31
CA GLY A 300 -22.27 3.28 12.78
C GLY A 300 -22.11 3.08 14.30
N PHE A 301 -21.00 3.55 14.84
CA PHE A 301 -20.67 3.38 16.26
C PHE A 301 -21.70 4.05 17.19
N ASP A 302 -22.34 5.13 16.77
CA ASP A 302 -23.35 5.81 17.61
C ASP A 302 -24.58 4.94 17.88
N ALA A 303 -25.00 4.12 16.90
CA ALA A 303 -26.06 3.15 17.09
C ALA A 303 -25.66 2.08 18.14
N TRP A 304 -24.41 1.56 18.05
CA TRP A 304 -23.87 0.64 19.05
C TRP A 304 -23.87 1.23 20.46
N LYS A 305 -23.33 2.42 20.59
CA LYS A 305 -23.26 3.14 21.89
C LYS A 305 -24.62 3.39 22.46
N SER A 306 -25.58 3.81 21.64
CA SER A 306 -26.96 4.11 22.06
C SER A 306 -27.75 2.86 22.49
N SER A 307 -27.36 1.68 21.99
CA SER A 307 -27.98 0.41 22.39
C SER A 307 -27.61 -0.07 23.82
N GLY A 308 -26.65 0.62 24.46
CA GLY A 308 -26.14 0.25 25.78
C GLY A 308 -25.20 -0.95 25.80
N LYS A 309 -24.74 -1.41 24.64
CA LYS A 309 -23.73 -2.48 24.55
C LYS A 309 -22.38 -2.00 25.10
N LYS A 310 -21.54 -2.97 25.47
CA LYS A 310 -20.19 -2.71 25.99
C LYS A 310 -19.34 -1.96 24.93
N ILE A 311 -18.64 -0.94 25.40
CA ILE A 311 -17.63 -0.20 24.63
C ILE A 311 -16.30 -0.28 25.35
N ASP A 312 -15.22 -0.14 24.59
CA ASP A 312 -13.86 0.01 25.09
C ASP A 312 -13.30 1.38 24.71
N THR A 313 -12.22 1.81 25.34
CA THR A 313 -11.53 3.07 25.10
C THR A 313 -10.02 2.87 25.11
N LEU A 314 -9.27 3.78 24.52
CA LEU A 314 -7.81 3.78 24.59
C LEU A 314 -7.36 4.98 25.45
N PRO A 315 -6.76 4.75 26.64
CA PRO A 315 -6.20 5.83 27.44
C PRO A 315 -5.12 6.58 26.65
N GLN A 316 -5.04 7.88 26.86
CA GLN A 316 -4.07 8.74 26.20
C GLN A 316 -3.44 9.71 27.21
N VAL A 317 -2.13 9.99 27.01
CA VAL A 317 -1.40 11.04 27.72
C VAL A 317 -0.76 11.99 26.73
N THR A 318 -0.54 13.23 27.14
CA THR A 318 0.29 14.16 26.39
C THR A 318 1.77 13.82 26.56
N ALA A 319 2.61 14.25 25.62
CA ALA A 319 4.05 14.10 25.75
C ALA A 319 4.63 14.83 26.99
N LYS A 320 3.99 15.91 27.45
CA LYS A 320 4.37 16.60 28.70
C LYS A 320 4.09 15.76 29.93
N GLU A 321 2.92 15.15 30.02
CA GLU A 321 2.57 14.22 31.09
C GLU A 321 3.51 13.01 31.10
N LEU A 322 3.82 12.44 29.91
CA LEU A 322 4.79 11.34 29.80
C LEU A 322 6.16 11.72 30.37
N LYS A 323 6.63 12.96 30.15
CA LYS A 323 7.91 13.45 30.66
C LYS A 323 7.98 13.45 32.19
N ASP A 324 6.85 13.64 32.86
CA ASP A 324 6.76 13.70 34.33
C ASP A 324 6.65 12.29 34.96
N ILE A 325 6.56 11.24 34.16
CA ILE A 325 6.47 9.85 34.63
C ILE A 325 7.88 9.26 34.75
N SER A 326 8.27 8.94 35.98
CA SER A 326 9.56 8.26 36.23
C SER A 326 9.53 6.83 35.70
N ASP A 327 10.61 6.41 35.08
CA ASP A 327 10.84 5.02 34.59
C ASP A 327 9.73 4.52 33.64
N ALA A 328 9.19 5.41 32.80
CA ALA A 328 8.16 5.07 31.84
C ALA A 328 8.69 4.08 30.79
N THR A 329 8.11 2.90 30.70
CA THR A 329 8.36 1.95 29.62
C THR A 329 7.69 2.46 28.34
N VAL A 330 8.47 2.75 27.31
CA VAL A 330 7.99 3.32 26.04
C VAL A 330 8.14 2.33 24.89
N VAL A 331 7.09 2.19 24.08
CA VAL A 331 7.07 1.36 22.88
C VAL A 331 6.93 2.26 21.65
N ASP A 332 7.91 2.21 20.75
CA ASP A 332 7.92 2.94 19.48
C ASP A 332 7.53 2.01 18.33
N VAL A 333 6.43 2.32 17.65
CA VAL A 333 5.90 1.50 16.53
C VAL A 333 6.20 2.11 15.15
N ARG A 334 7.17 3.01 15.07
CA ARG A 334 7.62 3.58 13.80
C ARG A 334 8.46 2.59 13.01
N LYS A 335 8.71 2.91 11.74
CA LYS A 335 9.60 2.12 10.88
C LYS A 335 11.03 2.14 11.42
N SER A 336 11.77 1.07 11.17
CA SER A 336 13.16 0.91 11.63
C SER A 336 14.05 2.09 11.25
N GLY A 337 13.93 2.63 10.04
CA GLY A 337 14.69 3.81 9.63
C GLY A 337 14.34 5.09 10.42
N GLU A 338 13.05 5.26 10.83
CA GLU A 338 12.65 6.38 11.69
C GLU A 338 13.20 6.21 13.11
N PHE A 339 13.15 4.99 13.64
CA PHE A 339 13.68 4.67 14.97
C PHE A 339 15.21 4.83 15.04
N LEU A 340 15.93 4.26 14.09
CA LEU A 340 17.39 4.35 14.01
C LEU A 340 17.87 5.79 13.79
N SER A 341 17.07 6.60 13.10
CA SER A 341 17.40 8.01 12.90
C SER A 341 17.37 8.81 14.21
N GLU A 342 16.35 8.62 15.04
CA GLU A 342 16.19 9.28 16.33
C GLU A 342 15.05 8.64 17.11
N HIS A 343 15.24 8.28 18.38
CA HIS A 343 14.21 7.65 19.23
C HIS A 343 14.38 8.07 20.70
N ILE A 344 13.36 7.79 21.52
CA ILE A 344 13.47 7.94 22.99
C ILE A 344 14.50 6.91 23.49
N ILE A 345 15.44 7.34 24.33
CA ILE A 345 16.43 6.43 24.92
C ILE A 345 15.72 5.33 25.70
N ASP A 346 16.19 4.09 25.53
CA ASP A 346 15.64 2.87 26.13
C ASP A 346 14.21 2.50 25.65
N ALA A 347 13.67 3.14 24.61
CA ALA A 347 12.41 2.72 24.04
C ALA A 347 12.50 1.33 23.37
N ILE A 348 11.48 0.52 23.61
CA ILE A 348 11.31 -0.77 22.95
C ILE A 348 10.80 -0.51 21.51
N HIS A 349 11.54 -0.97 20.52
CA HIS A 349 11.12 -0.85 19.13
C HIS A 349 10.32 -2.06 18.67
N VAL A 350 9.08 -1.85 18.26
CA VAL A 350 8.18 -2.86 17.69
C VAL A 350 7.50 -2.26 16.46
N GLU A 351 8.08 -2.45 15.29
CA GLU A 351 7.55 -1.87 14.06
C GLU A 351 6.13 -2.37 13.77
N LEU A 352 5.20 -1.44 13.45
CA LEU A 352 3.80 -1.77 13.21
C LEU A 352 3.61 -2.83 12.11
N ASP A 353 4.39 -2.76 11.02
CA ASP A 353 4.29 -3.67 9.87
C ASP A 353 4.49 -5.15 10.28
N SER A 354 5.26 -5.39 11.34
CA SER A 354 5.60 -6.71 11.86
C SER A 354 5.09 -6.98 13.28
N ILE A 355 4.13 -6.18 13.77
CA ILE A 355 3.61 -6.28 15.14
C ILE A 355 3.09 -7.68 15.46
N ASN A 356 2.51 -8.38 14.48
CA ASN A 356 1.99 -9.73 14.64
C ASN A 356 3.09 -10.75 15.00
N ASP A 357 4.32 -10.54 14.52
CA ASP A 357 5.46 -11.44 14.73
C ASP A 357 6.25 -11.07 16.00
N HIS A 358 6.13 -9.83 16.47
CA HIS A 358 6.94 -9.27 17.56
C HIS A 358 6.15 -8.95 18.84
N MET A 359 4.92 -9.43 18.97
CA MET A 359 4.10 -9.16 20.15
C MET A 359 4.72 -9.61 21.49
N ALA A 360 5.58 -10.64 21.46
CA ALA A 360 6.28 -11.08 22.65
C ALA A 360 7.27 -10.04 23.23
N SER A 361 7.64 -9.04 22.43
CA SER A 361 8.51 -7.93 22.86
C SER A 361 7.74 -6.80 23.54
N VAL A 362 6.39 -6.83 23.46
CA VAL A 362 5.53 -5.82 24.11
C VAL A 362 5.29 -6.18 25.57
N PRO A 363 5.42 -5.24 26.52
CA PRO A 363 5.18 -5.51 27.95
C PRO A 363 3.76 -6.00 28.22
N GLN A 364 3.61 -7.07 29.00
CA GLN A 364 2.31 -7.68 29.29
C GLN A 364 1.74 -7.27 30.65
N GLU A 365 2.60 -7.08 31.64
CA GLU A 365 2.16 -6.91 33.03
C GLU A 365 2.26 -5.44 33.50
N GLU A 366 3.27 -4.71 33.03
CA GLU A 366 3.49 -3.31 33.40
C GLU A 366 2.84 -2.33 32.41
N THR A 367 2.44 -1.17 32.89
CA THR A 367 1.94 -0.10 32.03
C THR A 367 3.02 0.39 31.10
N PHE A 368 2.73 0.48 29.80
CA PHE A 368 3.63 1.04 28.82
C PHE A 368 2.95 2.13 27.98
N TYR A 369 3.79 3.01 27.43
CA TYR A 369 3.37 4.16 26.63
C TYR A 369 3.74 3.93 25.18
N ILE A 370 2.73 3.85 24.32
CA ILE A 370 2.91 3.54 22.90
C ILE A 370 2.84 4.81 22.06
N HIS A 371 3.77 4.98 21.13
CA HIS A 371 3.74 6.10 20.20
C HIS A 371 4.18 5.71 18.78
N CYS A 372 3.81 6.57 17.83
CA CYS A 372 4.38 6.57 16.48
C CYS A 372 4.87 7.98 16.12
N ALA A 373 4.91 8.37 14.84
CA ALA A 373 5.32 9.72 14.44
C ALA A 373 4.31 10.81 14.85
N GLY A 374 2.99 10.55 14.67
CA GLY A 374 1.94 11.56 14.85
C GLY A 374 0.62 11.07 15.45
N GLY A 375 0.55 9.81 15.95
CA GLY A 375 -0.64 9.30 16.66
C GLY A 375 -1.58 8.40 15.84
N TYR A 376 -1.36 8.17 14.55
CA TYR A 376 -2.20 7.27 13.75
C TYR A 376 -1.77 5.80 13.87
N ARG A 377 -0.50 5.49 13.61
CA ARG A 377 0.04 4.11 13.66
C ARG A 377 0.01 3.52 15.07
N SER A 378 0.21 4.33 16.10
CA SER A 378 0.14 3.87 17.50
C SER A 378 -1.28 3.46 17.91
N VAL A 379 -2.30 4.15 17.41
CA VAL A 379 -3.71 3.74 17.64
C VAL A 379 -4.03 2.43 16.91
N ILE A 380 -3.51 2.22 15.70
CA ILE A 380 -3.63 0.93 15.02
C ILE A 380 -2.99 -0.18 15.87
N ALA A 381 -1.72 0.00 16.26
CA ALA A 381 -1.00 -0.96 17.09
C ALA A 381 -1.73 -1.27 18.40
N ALA A 382 -2.19 -0.22 19.09
CA ALA A 382 -2.94 -0.36 20.34
C ALA A 382 -4.24 -1.14 20.15
N SER A 383 -4.98 -0.92 19.06
CA SER A 383 -6.22 -1.66 18.78
C SER A 383 -5.95 -3.15 18.56
N ILE A 384 -4.88 -3.49 17.81
CA ILE A 384 -4.46 -4.87 17.58
C ILE A 384 -4.07 -5.54 18.91
N LEU A 385 -3.26 -4.86 19.72
CA LEU A 385 -2.85 -5.37 21.03
C LEU A 385 -4.03 -5.57 21.96
N LYS A 386 -4.99 -4.60 22.03
CA LYS A 386 -6.22 -4.75 22.82
C LYS A 386 -7.07 -5.92 22.37
N ALA A 387 -7.25 -6.11 21.06
CA ALA A 387 -7.98 -7.26 20.52
C ALA A 387 -7.32 -8.61 20.91
N ARG A 388 -6.06 -8.60 21.32
CA ARG A 388 -5.29 -9.77 21.75
C ARG A 388 -5.02 -9.83 23.25
N GLY A 389 -5.74 -9.01 24.04
CA GLY A 389 -5.75 -9.09 25.50
C GLY A 389 -4.73 -8.22 26.21
N TYR A 390 -4.03 -7.33 25.54
CA TYR A 390 -3.19 -6.32 26.19
C TYR A 390 -4.06 -5.14 26.61
N HIS A 391 -4.14 -4.85 27.91
CA HIS A 391 -4.98 -3.76 28.43
C HIS A 391 -4.20 -2.72 29.21
N ASN A 392 -2.89 -2.84 29.27
CA ASN A 392 -1.96 -2.04 30.08
C ASN A 392 -1.26 -0.94 29.31
N MET A 393 -1.76 -0.56 28.13
CA MET A 393 -1.14 0.46 27.28
C MET A 393 -1.84 1.81 27.36
N VAL A 394 -1.05 2.87 27.14
CA VAL A 394 -1.49 4.26 27.05
C VAL A 394 -0.89 4.89 25.79
N ASP A 395 -1.71 5.45 24.91
CA ASP A 395 -1.21 6.12 23.69
C ASP A 395 -0.65 7.51 24.02
N VAL A 396 0.41 7.91 23.31
CA VAL A 396 1.02 9.23 23.47
C VAL A 396 0.53 10.18 22.38
N ALA A 397 -0.29 11.14 22.77
CA ALA A 397 -0.89 12.12 21.88
C ALA A 397 0.15 12.89 21.07
N GLY A 398 -0.02 12.96 19.74
CA GLY A 398 0.87 13.66 18.83
C GLY A 398 2.18 12.94 18.53
N GLY A 399 2.42 11.77 19.15
CA GLY A 399 3.54 10.87 18.86
C GLY A 399 4.92 11.52 19.02
N PHE A 400 5.89 11.02 18.25
CA PHE A 400 7.31 11.44 18.37
C PHE A 400 7.53 12.93 18.13
N LYS A 401 6.72 13.56 17.29
CA LYS A 401 6.76 15.00 17.09
C LYS A 401 6.49 15.76 18.40
N ALA A 402 5.42 15.43 19.10
CA ALA A 402 5.07 16.05 20.38
C ALA A 402 6.10 15.70 21.48
N ILE A 403 6.66 14.49 21.46
CA ILE A 403 7.73 14.04 22.34
C ILE A 403 8.96 14.91 22.23
N LYS A 404 9.41 15.22 21.02
CA LYS A 404 10.53 16.15 20.78
C LYS A 404 10.23 17.58 21.26
N GLU A 405 9.04 18.08 20.94
CA GLU A 405 8.60 19.42 21.38
C GLU A 405 8.51 19.54 22.89
N ALA A 406 8.17 18.46 23.62
CA ALA A 406 8.15 18.41 25.07
C ALA A 406 9.56 18.28 25.69
N GLY A 407 10.58 17.97 24.89
CA GLY A 407 11.95 17.83 25.33
C GLY A 407 12.20 16.59 26.19
N LEU A 408 11.67 15.44 25.82
CA LEU A 408 12.07 14.14 26.38
C LEU A 408 13.49 13.79 25.89
N ASN A 409 14.15 12.88 26.61
CA ASN A 409 15.49 12.45 26.28
C ASN A 409 15.47 11.52 25.07
N VAL A 410 16.03 11.97 23.96
CA VAL A 410 16.11 11.21 22.70
C VAL A 410 17.57 10.98 22.31
N SER A 411 17.79 9.96 21.46
CA SER A 411 19.10 9.65 20.91
C SER A 411 19.61 10.78 19.99
N ASP A 412 20.91 10.77 19.71
CA ASP A 412 21.50 11.66 18.71
C ASP A 412 20.88 11.39 17.33
N TYR A 413 20.60 12.47 16.58
CA TYR A 413 20.06 12.35 15.24
C TYR A 413 21.08 11.78 14.26
N VAL A 414 20.69 10.71 13.57
CA VAL A 414 21.42 10.11 12.46
C VAL A 414 20.62 10.29 11.18
N CYS A 415 21.27 10.80 10.12
CA CYS A 415 20.58 11.02 8.85
C CYS A 415 20.12 9.67 8.26
N PRO A 416 18.84 9.49 7.90
CA PRO A 416 18.34 8.22 7.32
C PRO A 416 19.09 7.75 6.07
N THR A 417 19.68 8.69 5.31
CA THR A 417 20.47 8.37 4.11
C THR A 417 21.86 7.80 4.43
N THR A 418 22.25 7.77 5.71
CA THR A 418 23.53 7.21 6.17
C THR A 418 23.35 5.93 7.00
N LEU A 419 22.11 5.49 7.18
CA LEU A 419 21.73 4.21 7.78
C LEU A 419 21.60 3.14 6.71
#